data_7473c7522bc9a5405d1b828f9935f4d9
#
_entry.id   7473c7522bc9a5405d1b828f9935f4d9
#
_cell.length_a   1.000
_cell.length_b   1.000
_cell.length_c   1.000
_cell.angle_alpha   90.00
_cell.angle_beta   90.00
_cell.angle_gamma   90.00
#
_symmetry.space_group_name_H-M   'P 1'
#
loop_
_entity.id
_entity.type
_entity.pdbx_description
1 polymer ?
#
loop_
_entity_poly.entity_id
_entity_poly.type
_entity_poly.pdbx_seq_one_letter_code
_entity_poly.pdbx_strand_id
1 'polypeptide(L)'
;MPTAVLTTSWDDGHKCDVRLARMLEDHGLKATFYVAPENQEFAKQDLLSVPEIKDLSRNFEIGAHSMTHRRLPHISEQEAAREIIESKAVLEQVVGREITVFCYPGGAYTKLHVQLVREAGYRYARTVDRYVFRAVDPYEAGTSVHVYNHRFGRDAWRIARFAKFRPTKVLRCLEWDALAKAMFDQVVTEGGIYHIWGHSWEIDEHKYWQRLEGVFRYISANPKVTYVTNGELQAYS
;
A
#
# COMPACT_ATOMS: atom_id res chain seq x y z
N MET A 1 20.15 -6.17 17.17
CA MET A 1 18.80 -5.65 17.47
C MET A 1 17.88 -6.15 16.37
N PRO A 2 16.60 -6.43 16.63
CA PRO A 2 15.69 -6.83 15.57
C PRO A 2 15.57 -5.70 14.54
N THR A 3 15.59 -6.06 13.25
CA THR A 3 15.55 -5.08 12.15
C THR A 3 14.14 -4.52 12.02
N ALA A 4 14.00 -3.20 12.09
CA ALA A 4 12.77 -2.50 11.78
C ALA A 4 12.80 -2.04 10.32
N VAL A 5 11.78 -2.43 9.55
CA VAL A 5 11.65 -2.09 8.12
C VAL A 5 10.38 -1.27 7.93
N LEU A 6 10.45 -0.22 7.12
CA LEU A 6 9.30 0.62 6.78
C LEU A 6 9.11 0.67 5.28
N THR A 7 7.86 0.47 4.86
CA THR A 7 7.42 0.70 3.50
C THR A 7 6.09 1.46 3.48
N THR A 8 5.82 2.15 2.38
CA THR A 8 4.52 2.79 2.12
C THR A 8 3.98 2.35 0.77
N SER A 9 2.66 2.27 0.62
CA SER A 9 2.05 2.00 -0.69
C SER A 9 0.72 2.73 -0.87
N TRP A 10 0.41 3.09 -2.12
CA TRP A 10 -0.71 3.95 -2.47
C TRP A 10 -1.40 3.39 -3.70
N ASP A 11 -2.73 3.29 -3.65
CA ASP A 11 -3.50 2.53 -4.61
C ASP A 11 -4.28 3.43 -5.58
N ASP A 12 -4.77 2.80 -6.66
CA ASP A 12 -5.71 3.26 -7.68
C ASP A 12 -5.12 4.11 -8.81
N GLY A 13 -3.98 4.76 -8.64
CA GLY A 13 -3.42 5.63 -9.69
C GLY A 13 -4.24 6.91 -9.91
N HIS A 14 -4.80 7.49 -8.83
CA HIS A 14 -5.55 8.74 -8.90
C HIS A 14 -4.61 9.95 -9.01
N LYS A 15 -5.03 11.03 -9.70
CA LYS A 15 -4.20 12.24 -9.90
C LYS A 15 -3.70 12.91 -8.61
N CYS A 16 -4.37 12.69 -7.48
CA CYS A 16 -3.90 13.15 -6.17
C CYS A 16 -2.57 12.50 -5.75
N ASP A 17 -2.16 11.40 -6.39
CA ASP A 17 -0.85 10.77 -6.16
C ASP A 17 0.32 11.70 -6.47
N VAL A 18 0.16 12.64 -7.40
CA VAL A 18 1.17 13.67 -7.69
C VAL A 18 1.46 14.54 -6.46
N ARG A 19 0.42 14.93 -5.71
CA ARG A 19 0.59 15.68 -4.45
C ARG A 19 1.23 14.81 -3.38
N LEU A 20 0.78 13.58 -3.28
CA LEU A 20 1.28 12.62 -2.31
C LEU A 20 2.76 12.31 -2.54
N ALA A 21 3.17 12.13 -3.79
CA ALA A 21 4.56 11.89 -4.17
C ALA A 21 5.49 13.02 -3.70
N ARG A 22 5.12 14.27 -3.92
CA ARG A 22 5.88 15.43 -3.42
C ARG A 22 6.03 15.40 -1.90
N MET A 23 4.96 15.07 -1.19
CA MET A 23 5.01 14.96 0.28
C MET A 23 5.93 13.80 0.74
N LEU A 24 5.94 12.67 0.03
CA LEU A 24 6.85 11.56 0.30
C LEU A 24 8.31 11.95 0.05
N GLU A 25 8.58 12.67 -1.04
CA GLU A 25 9.93 13.21 -1.38
C GLU A 25 10.42 14.18 -0.29
N ASP A 26 9.59 15.13 0.14
CA ASP A 26 9.91 16.11 1.19
C ASP A 26 10.32 15.44 2.51
N HIS A 27 9.84 14.22 2.75
CA HIS A 27 10.16 13.43 3.94
C HIS A 27 11.18 12.31 3.69
N GLY A 28 11.69 12.14 2.46
CA GLY A 28 12.64 11.09 2.10
C GLY A 28 12.09 9.68 2.28
N LEU A 29 10.77 9.50 2.12
CA LEU A 29 10.10 8.21 2.27
C LEU A 29 10.04 7.45 0.95
N LYS A 30 10.38 6.17 0.98
CA LYS A 30 10.15 5.25 -0.15
C LYS A 30 8.67 4.85 -0.24
N ALA A 31 8.19 4.66 -1.47
CA ALA A 31 6.82 4.26 -1.71
C ALA A 31 6.68 3.38 -2.97
N THR A 32 5.59 2.62 -2.99
CA THR A 32 5.09 1.90 -4.16
C THR A 32 3.71 2.45 -4.52
N PHE A 33 3.54 2.93 -5.75
CA PHE A 33 2.25 3.34 -6.29
C PHE A 33 1.67 2.20 -7.12
N TYR A 34 0.54 1.66 -6.69
CA TYR A 34 -0.18 0.62 -7.41
C TYR A 34 -1.20 1.25 -8.36
N VAL A 35 -0.93 1.10 -9.65
CA VAL A 35 -1.70 1.77 -10.71
C VAL A 35 -2.54 0.75 -11.48
N ALA A 36 -3.83 1.05 -11.63
CA ALA A 36 -4.71 0.41 -12.59
C ALA A 36 -4.80 1.32 -13.82
N PRO A 37 -4.16 0.97 -14.98
CA PRO A 37 -4.02 1.88 -16.12
C PRO A 37 -5.34 2.39 -16.71
N GLU A 38 -6.40 1.58 -16.64
CA GLU A 38 -7.74 1.90 -17.11
C GLU A 38 -8.77 1.75 -16.00
N ASN A 39 -8.44 2.27 -14.80
CA ASN A 39 -9.33 2.19 -13.65
C ASN A 39 -10.73 2.72 -13.98
N GLN A 40 -11.75 1.86 -13.82
CA GLN A 40 -13.15 2.18 -14.15
C GLN A 40 -13.94 2.81 -13.01
N GLU A 41 -13.35 2.94 -11.82
CA GLU A 41 -14.00 3.57 -10.67
C GLU A 41 -13.94 5.11 -10.73
N PHE A 42 -13.03 5.67 -11.57
CA PHE A 42 -12.85 7.11 -11.72
C PHE A 42 -13.00 7.57 -13.16
N ALA A 43 -13.35 8.83 -13.32
CA ALA A 43 -13.33 9.48 -14.63
C ALA A 43 -11.86 9.61 -15.11
N LYS A 44 -11.62 9.47 -16.41
CA LYS A 44 -10.27 9.46 -16.99
C LYS A 44 -9.42 10.68 -16.62
N GLN A 45 -10.03 11.85 -16.47
CA GLN A 45 -9.34 13.07 -16.04
C GLN A 45 -8.92 13.07 -14.56
N ASP A 46 -9.42 12.13 -13.77
CA ASP A 46 -9.10 11.97 -12.36
C ASP A 46 -8.02 10.89 -12.12
N LEU A 47 -7.63 10.20 -13.17
CA LEU A 47 -6.52 9.24 -13.15
C LEU A 47 -5.19 9.91 -13.51
N LEU A 48 -4.09 9.29 -13.09
CA LEU A 48 -2.74 9.65 -13.54
C LEU A 48 -2.64 9.48 -15.06
N SER A 49 -2.14 10.49 -15.74
CA SER A 49 -1.76 10.38 -17.15
C SER A 49 -0.46 9.59 -17.33
N VAL A 50 -0.25 9.06 -18.54
CA VAL A 50 1.01 8.35 -18.88
C VAL A 50 2.27 9.16 -18.54
N PRO A 51 2.36 10.48 -18.86
CA PRO A 51 3.51 11.30 -18.44
C PRO A 51 3.67 11.36 -16.91
N GLU A 52 2.59 11.47 -16.13
CA GLU A 52 2.66 11.51 -14.66
C GLU A 52 3.10 10.18 -14.07
N ILE A 53 2.61 9.04 -14.58
CA ILE A 53 3.09 7.69 -14.18
C ILE A 53 4.59 7.57 -14.45
N LYS A 54 5.04 8.01 -15.63
CA LYS A 54 6.46 7.98 -16.01
C LYS A 54 7.31 8.89 -15.12
N ASP A 55 6.79 10.04 -14.72
CA ASP A 55 7.48 10.96 -13.82
C ASP A 55 7.59 10.37 -12.40
N LEU A 56 6.49 9.86 -11.84
CA LEU A 56 6.49 9.15 -10.55
C LEU A 56 7.48 7.99 -10.54
N SER A 57 7.59 7.25 -11.64
CA SER A 57 8.48 6.09 -11.74
C SER A 57 9.97 6.41 -11.62
N ARG A 58 10.38 7.68 -11.70
CA ARG A 58 11.80 8.07 -11.54
C ARG A 58 12.27 7.95 -10.09
N ASN A 59 11.38 8.23 -9.15
CA ASN A 59 11.71 8.29 -7.72
C ASN A 59 11.01 7.22 -6.89
N PHE A 60 9.92 6.64 -7.42
CA PHE A 60 9.10 5.65 -6.73
C PHE A 60 8.95 4.34 -7.51
N GLU A 61 8.65 3.29 -6.80
CA GLU A 61 8.25 2.02 -7.40
C GLU A 61 6.83 2.12 -7.94
N ILE A 62 6.61 1.63 -9.16
CA ILE A 62 5.29 1.44 -9.73
C ILE A 62 4.94 -0.05 -9.66
N GLY A 63 3.78 -0.36 -9.13
CA GLY A 63 3.19 -1.69 -9.10
C GLY A 63 1.89 -1.73 -9.90
N ALA A 64 1.43 -2.93 -10.23
CA ALA A 64 0.17 -3.11 -10.93
C ALA A 64 -1.00 -3.33 -9.95
N HIS A 65 -2.17 -2.81 -10.33
CA HIS A 65 -3.44 -2.95 -9.57
C HIS A 65 -4.57 -3.49 -10.45
N SER A 66 -4.29 -4.54 -11.26
CA SER A 66 -5.05 -4.99 -12.42
C SER A 66 -5.18 -3.92 -13.51
N MET A 67 -5.79 -4.26 -14.63
CA MET A 67 -5.93 -3.33 -15.76
C MET A 67 -7.02 -2.28 -15.50
N THR A 68 -8.19 -2.75 -15.03
CA THR A 68 -9.40 -1.92 -14.90
C THR A 68 -9.92 -1.79 -13.47
N HIS A 69 -9.15 -2.24 -12.48
CA HIS A 69 -9.51 -2.26 -11.05
C HIS A 69 -10.70 -3.18 -10.70
N ARG A 70 -10.99 -4.18 -11.55
CA ARG A 70 -12.07 -5.15 -11.25
C ARG A 70 -11.63 -6.13 -10.15
N ARG A 71 -12.54 -6.42 -9.21
CA ARG A 71 -12.32 -7.44 -8.18
C ARG A 71 -12.21 -8.82 -8.83
N LEU A 72 -11.03 -9.42 -8.81
CA LEU A 72 -10.71 -10.65 -9.54
C LEU A 72 -11.66 -11.83 -9.28
N PRO A 73 -12.16 -12.08 -8.04
CA PRO A 73 -13.14 -13.15 -7.80
C PRO A 73 -14.53 -12.95 -8.42
N HIS A 74 -14.82 -11.77 -8.95
CA HIS A 74 -16.13 -11.46 -9.55
C HIS A 74 -16.14 -11.56 -11.08
N ILE A 75 -15.03 -12.00 -11.67
CA ILE A 75 -14.85 -12.18 -13.11
C ILE A 75 -14.37 -13.60 -13.42
N SER A 76 -14.42 -14.01 -14.68
CA SER A 76 -13.91 -15.31 -15.09
C SER A 76 -12.39 -15.42 -14.91
N GLU A 77 -11.88 -16.64 -14.76
CA GLU A 77 -10.44 -16.91 -14.69
C GLU A 77 -9.66 -16.32 -15.85
N GLN A 78 -10.20 -16.44 -17.06
CA GLN A 78 -9.58 -15.89 -18.28
C GLN A 78 -9.52 -14.36 -18.26
N GLU A 79 -10.57 -13.69 -17.76
CA GLU A 79 -10.58 -12.24 -17.57
C GLU A 79 -9.60 -11.83 -16.48
N ALA A 80 -9.57 -12.55 -15.34
CA ALA A 80 -8.62 -12.28 -14.26
C ALA A 80 -7.16 -12.40 -14.72
N ALA A 81 -6.85 -13.43 -15.52
CA ALA A 81 -5.51 -13.60 -16.11
C ALA A 81 -5.16 -12.43 -17.03
N ARG A 82 -6.10 -11.97 -17.88
CA ARG A 82 -5.90 -10.80 -18.74
C ARG A 82 -5.68 -9.52 -17.92
N GLU A 83 -6.53 -9.26 -16.93
CA GLU A 83 -6.40 -8.10 -16.01
C GLU A 83 -4.99 -8.02 -15.38
N ILE A 84 -4.45 -9.17 -14.98
CA ILE A 84 -3.14 -9.27 -14.33
C ILE A 84 -2.01 -9.09 -15.36
N ILE A 85 -2.07 -9.76 -16.50
CA ILE A 85 -1.00 -9.76 -17.51
C ILE A 85 -0.95 -8.43 -18.27
N GLU A 86 -2.11 -7.92 -18.70
CA GLU A 86 -2.20 -6.69 -19.49
C GLU A 86 -1.77 -5.47 -18.67
N SER A 87 -2.15 -5.39 -17.39
CA SER A 87 -1.70 -4.31 -16.51
C SER A 87 -0.18 -4.26 -16.37
N LYS A 88 0.47 -5.43 -16.25
CA LYS A 88 1.93 -5.54 -16.23
C LYS A 88 2.54 -4.99 -17.53
N ALA A 89 2.08 -5.50 -18.66
CA ALA A 89 2.63 -5.13 -19.97
C ALA A 89 2.48 -3.63 -20.28
N VAL A 90 1.31 -3.06 -20.00
CA VAL A 90 1.05 -1.61 -20.19
C VAL A 90 1.95 -0.77 -19.30
N LEU A 91 2.06 -1.11 -18.02
CA LEU A 91 2.90 -0.35 -17.09
C LEU A 91 4.39 -0.48 -17.43
N GLU A 92 4.86 -1.67 -17.84
CA GLU A 92 6.24 -1.87 -18.30
C GLU A 92 6.57 -1.01 -19.53
N GLN A 93 5.64 -0.90 -20.47
CA GLN A 93 5.80 -0.02 -21.63
C GLN A 93 5.89 1.46 -21.24
N VAL A 94 5.07 1.91 -20.27
CA VAL A 94 5.06 3.29 -19.77
C VAL A 94 6.32 3.61 -19.00
N VAL A 95 6.72 2.73 -18.09
CA VAL A 95 7.82 2.95 -17.13
C VAL A 95 9.19 2.63 -17.76
N GLY A 96 9.23 1.74 -18.76
CA GLY A 96 10.46 1.30 -19.42
C GLY A 96 11.32 0.33 -18.60
N ARG A 97 10.73 -0.32 -17.59
CA ARG A 97 11.38 -1.33 -16.75
C ARG A 97 10.36 -2.37 -16.27
N GLU A 98 10.86 -3.49 -15.77
CA GLU A 98 10.03 -4.59 -15.24
C GLU A 98 9.15 -4.12 -14.08
N ILE A 99 7.88 -4.53 -14.09
CA ILE A 99 6.91 -4.36 -12.99
C ILE A 99 6.85 -5.68 -12.22
N THR A 100 7.32 -5.68 -10.99
CA THR A 100 7.51 -6.90 -10.19
C THR A 100 6.54 -7.04 -9.02
N VAL A 101 5.72 -6.01 -8.74
CA VAL A 101 4.83 -5.98 -7.60
C VAL A 101 3.38 -5.77 -8.02
N PHE A 102 2.48 -6.47 -7.34
CA PHE A 102 1.03 -6.45 -7.59
C PHE A 102 0.25 -6.11 -6.33
N CYS A 103 -0.91 -5.49 -6.46
CA CYS A 103 -1.89 -5.35 -5.39
C CYS A 103 -3.25 -5.86 -5.86
N TYR A 104 -3.90 -6.68 -5.05
CA TYR A 104 -5.23 -7.22 -5.37
C TYR A 104 -6.30 -6.14 -5.23
N PRO A 105 -7.08 -5.79 -6.30
CA PRO A 105 -8.13 -4.79 -6.25
C PRO A 105 -9.14 -5.05 -5.14
N GLY A 106 -9.35 -4.04 -4.28
CA GLY A 106 -10.21 -4.15 -3.10
C GLY A 106 -9.82 -5.26 -2.11
N GLY A 107 -8.59 -5.77 -2.19
CA GLY A 107 -8.09 -6.89 -1.39
C GLY A 107 -8.77 -8.23 -1.68
N ALA A 108 -9.49 -8.35 -2.79
CA ALA A 108 -10.27 -9.53 -3.15
C ALA A 108 -9.46 -10.50 -4.01
N TYR A 109 -9.18 -11.68 -3.51
CA TYR A 109 -8.43 -12.72 -4.22
C TYR A 109 -8.79 -14.13 -3.74
N THR A 110 -8.35 -15.15 -4.49
CA THR A 110 -8.37 -16.57 -4.14
C THR A 110 -7.01 -17.17 -4.41
N LYS A 111 -6.80 -18.43 -4.06
CA LYS A 111 -5.53 -19.15 -4.36
C LYS A 111 -5.24 -19.24 -5.86
N LEU A 112 -6.31 -19.30 -6.69
CA LEU A 112 -6.16 -19.22 -8.13
C LEU A 112 -5.49 -17.89 -8.56
N HIS A 113 -5.97 -16.76 -8.02
CA HIS A 113 -5.42 -15.45 -8.36
C HIS A 113 -3.96 -15.28 -7.89
N VAL A 114 -3.61 -15.88 -6.74
CA VAL A 114 -2.20 -15.95 -6.27
C VAL A 114 -1.33 -16.70 -7.30
N GLN A 115 -1.85 -17.81 -7.82
CA GLN A 115 -1.15 -18.57 -8.87
C GLN A 115 -1.00 -17.76 -10.16
N LEU A 116 -2.07 -17.11 -10.63
CA LEU A 116 -2.04 -16.27 -11.84
C LEU A 116 -1.04 -15.10 -11.71
N VAL A 117 -0.99 -14.44 -10.56
CA VAL A 117 -0.03 -13.37 -10.28
C VAL A 117 1.40 -13.89 -10.31
N ARG A 118 1.64 -15.07 -9.76
CA ARG A 118 2.95 -15.73 -9.81
C ARG A 118 3.36 -16.11 -11.22
N GLU A 119 2.46 -16.71 -11.98
CA GLU A 119 2.68 -17.12 -13.37
C GLU A 119 2.89 -15.92 -14.31
N ALA A 120 2.29 -14.77 -14.02
CA ALA A 120 2.54 -13.52 -14.74
C ALA A 120 3.92 -12.90 -14.44
N GLY A 121 4.72 -13.52 -13.55
CA GLY A 121 6.09 -13.10 -13.25
C GLY A 121 6.19 -11.97 -12.22
N TYR A 122 5.13 -11.67 -11.46
CA TYR A 122 5.28 -10.81 -10.29
C TYR A 122 6.05 -11.56 -9.19
N ARG A 123 6.75 -10.81 -8.35
CA ARG A 123 7.56 -11.36 -7.25
C ARG A 123 6.97 -11.07 -5.89
N TYR A 124 6.04 -10.12 -5.81
CA TYR A 124 5.39 -9.71 -4.58
C TYR A 124 3.94 -9.30 -4.87
N ALA A 125 3.02 -9.65 -3.98
CA ALA A 125 1.65 -9.18 -4.06
C ALA A 125 1.10 -8.81 -2.67
N ARG A 126 0.48 -7.62 -2.60
CA ARG A 126 -0.06 -7.05 -1.38
C ARG A 126 -1.56 -7.27 -1.28
N THR A 127 -1.98 -7.59 -0.06
CA THR A 127 -3.38 -7.65 0.36
C THR A 127 -3.74 -6.40 1.17
N VAL A 128 -5.01 -6.30 1.59
CA VAL A 128 -5.49 -5.23 2.50
C VAL A 128 -5.58 -5.69 3.96
N ASP A 129 -5.03 -6.86 4.29
CA ASP A 129 -5.00 -7.35 5.66
C ASP A 129 -4.16 -6.46 6.54
N ARG A 130 -4.75 -5.96 7.62
CA ARG A 130 -4.14 -5.00 8.55
C ARG A 130 -3.67 -5.65 9.83
N TYR A 131 -2.80 -4.94 10.58
CA TYR A 131 -2.16 -5.42 11.83
C TYR A 131 -1.18 -6.56 11.59
N VAL A 132 -0.58 -6.60 10.39
CA VAL A 132 0.46 -7.55 10.01
C VAL A 132 1.82 -6.83 10.12
N PHE A 133 2.75 -7.44 10.85
CA PHE A 133 4.09 -6.89 11.11
C PHE A 133 5.22 -7.83 10.65
N ARG A 134 4.86 -8.93 10.00
CA ARG A 134 5.81 -9.90 9.42
C ARG A 134 5.23 -10.44 8.12
N ALA A 135 6.06 -10.55 7.10
CA ALA A 135 5.66 -11.25 5.88
C ALA A 135 5.69 -12.77 6.13
N VAL A 136 4.65 -13.47 5.69
CA VAL A 136 4.57 -14.93 5.77
C VAL A 136 4.64 -15.52 4.36
N ASP A 137 3.96 -14.91 3.40
CA ASP A 137 3.97 -15.27 1.98
C ASP A 137 4.13 -13.98 1.17
N PRO A 138 5.12 -13.87 0.27
CA PRO A 138 5.32 -12.67 -0.55
C PRO A 138 4.16 -12.37 -1.50
N TYR A 139 3.30 -13.34 -1.79
CA TYR A 139 2.12 -13.14 -2.64
C TYR A 139 0.81 -12.89 -1.87
N GLU A 140 0.86 -12.92 -0.55
CA GLU A 140 -0.27 -12.61 0.34
C GLU A 140 0.18 -11.63 1.45
N ALA A 141 1.02 -10.67 1.10
CA ALA A 141 1.63 -9.76 2.05
C ALA A 141 0.60 -8.80 2.65
N GLY A 142 0.48 -8.82 3.97
CA GLY A 142 -0.39 -7.92 4.71
C GLY A 142 0.25 -6.56 4.97
N THR A 143 -0.52 -5.68 5.60
CA THR A 143 -0.15 -4.31 5.94
C THR A 143 -0.27 -4.04 7.43
N SER A 144 0.33 -2.97 7.94
CA SER A 144 0.16 -2.60 9.34
C SER A 144 -1.06 -1.71 9.54
N VAL A 145 -1.17 -0.62 8.80
CA VAL A 145 -2.20 0.40 9.00
C VAL A 145 -2.67 1.02 7.69
N HIS A 146 -3.98 1.24 7.59
CA HIS A 146 -4.62 2.00 6.53
C HIS A 146 -4.81 3.46 6.95
N VAL A 147 -4.59 4.40 6.04
CA VAL A 147 -4.79 5.85 6.25
C VAL A 147 -6.29 6.19 6.24
N TYR A 148 -7.03 5.52 7.09
CA TYR A 148 -8.49 5.68 7.23
C TYR A 148 -8.96 5.26 8.63
N ASN A 149 -10.03 5.88 9.13
CA ASN A 149 -10.59 5.55 10.44
C ASN A 149 -11.50 4.32 10.40
N HIS A 150 -11.01 3.19 10.87
CA HIS A 150 -11.78 1.97 11.05
C HIS A 150 -12.20 1.81 12.52
N ARG A 151 -13.35 2.36 12.91
CA ARG A 151 -13.77 2.47 14.32
C ARG A 151 -14.72 1.38 14.80
N PHE A 152 -15.24 0.54 13.89
CA PHE A 152 -16.33 -0.40 14.20
C PHE A 152 -15.97 -1.86 13.93
N GLY A 153 -16.76 -2.77 14.53
CA GLY A 153 -16.65 -4.20 14.27
C GLY A 153 -15.31 -4.82 14.68
N ARG A 154 -14.75 -5.65 13.80
CA ARG A 154 -13.48 -6.35 14.03
C ARG A 154 -12.30 -5.42 14.27
N ASP A 155 -12.32 -4.22 13.71
CA ASP A 155 -11.21 -3.28 13.86
C ASP A 155 -11.19 -2.64 15.26
N ALA A 156 -12.33 -2.33 15.84
CA ALA A 156 -12.39 -1.88 17.23
C ALA A 156 -11.77 -2.91 18.19
N TRP A 157 -12.06 -4.21 17.97
CA TRP A 157 -11.45 -5.28 18.75
C TRP A 157 -9.93 -5.40 18.51
N ARG A 158 -9.48 -5.29 17.25
CA ARG A 158 -8.05 -5.30 16.89
C ARG A 158 -7.31 -4.13 17.54
N ILE A 159 -7.91 -2.94 17.53
CA ILE A 159 -7.38 -1.73 18.21
C ILE A 159 -7.29 -1.99 19.71
N ALA A 160 -8.34 -2.50 20.34
CA ALA A 160 -8.34 -2.80 21.77
C ALA A 160 -7.24 -3.80 22.14
N ARG A 161 -7.10 -4.87 21.36
CA ARG A 161 -6.04 -5.88 21.54
C ARG A 161 -4.64 -5.27 21.35
N PHE A 162 -4.43 -4.47 20.30
CA PHE A 162 -3.18 -3.76 20.05
C PHE A 162 -2.83 -2.82 21.21
N ALA A 163 -3.81 -2.09 21.73
CA ALA A 163 -3.67 -1.19 22.88
C ALA A 163 -3.55 -1.93 24.22
N LYS A 164 -3.51 -3.29 24.23
CA LYS A 164 -3.50 -4.13 25.43
C LYS A 164 -4.65 -3.80 26.38
N PHE A 165 -5.84 -3.51 25.81
CA PHE A 165 -7.08 -3.15 26.52
C PHE A 165 -6.94 -1.96 27.49
N ARG A 166 -5.96 -1.08 27.31
CA ARG A 166 -5.81 0.16 28.10
C ARG A 166 -6.76 1.22 27.55
N PRO A 167 -7.80 1.68 28.31
CA PRO A 167 -8.88 2.50 27.76
C PRO A 167 -8.40 3.79 27.08
N THR A 168 -7.49 4.52 27.71
CA THR A 168 -6.92 5.77 27.15
C THR A 168 -6.14 5.53 25.85
N LYS A 169 -5.39 4.42 25.76
CA LYS A 169 -4.68 4.04 24.55
C LYS A 169 -5.65 3.57 23.46
N VAL A 170 -6.70 2.82 23.81
CA VAL A 170 -7.75 2.40 22.88
C VAL A 170 -8.41 3.63 22.26
N LEU A 171 -8.89 4.57 23.07
CA LEU A 171 -9.54 5.80 22.60
C LEU A 171 -8.64 6.58 21.64
N ARG A 172 -7.36 6.72 21.98
CA ARG A 172 -6.39 7.39 21.11
C ARG A 172 -6.18 6.67 19.80
N CYS A 173 -6.07 5.33 19.80
CA CYS A 173 -5.86 4.50 18.63
C CYS A 173 -7.13 4.31 17.75
N LEU A 174 -8.27 4.89 18.12
CA LEU A 174 -9.42 5.01 17.22
C LEU A 174 -9.18 6.02 16.08
N GLU A 175 -8.23 6.93 16.27
CA GLU A 175 -7.76 7.81 15.21
C GLU A 175 -6.60 7.15 14.46
N TRP A 176 -6.70 7.06 13.14
CA TRP A 176 -5.74 6.31 12.30
C TRP A 176 -4.30 6.83 12.42
N ASP A 177 -4.10 8.15 12.54
CA ASP A 177 -2.78 8.76 12.65
C ASP A 177 -2.10 8.48 14.00
N ALA A 178 -2.87 8.42 15.08
CA ALA A 178 -2.37 8.00 16.39
C ALA A 178 -2.08 6.49 16.41
N LEU A 179 -2.91 5.68 15.75
CA LEU A 179 -2.67 4.25 15.58
C LEU A 179 -1.41 4.01 14.75
N ALA A 180 -1.24 4.73 13.64
CA ALA A 180 -0.08 4.65 12.77
C ALA A 180 1.23 4.90 13.53
N LYS A 181 1.29 5.98 14.32
CA LYS A 181 2.46 6.30 15.16
C LYS A 181 2.72 5.23 16.23
N ALA A 182 1.67 4.73 16.88
CA ALA A 182 1.82 3.68 17.90
C ALA A 182 2.29 2.34 17.32
N MET A 183 1.89 1.99 16.09
CA MET A 183 2.38 0.80 15.39
C MET A 183 3.83 0.97 14.93
N PHE A 184 4.19 2.16 14.47
CA PHE A 184 5.58 2.48 14.15
C PHE A 184 6.49 2.31 15.37
N ASP A 185 6.14 2.88 16.52
CA ASP A 185 6.89 2.75 17.78
C ASP A 185 7.07 1.28 18.18
N GLN A 186 6.03 0.46 17.99
CA GLN A 186 6.12 -0.97 18.25
C GLN A 186 7.17 -1.63 17.34
N VAL A 187 7.13 -1.37 16.02
CA VAL A 187 8.07 -1.95 15.07
C VAL A 187 9.50 -1.48 15.34
N VAL A 188 9.70 -0.21 15.68
CA VAL A 188 11.03 0.31 16.07
C VAL A 188 11.58 -0.40 17.30
N THR A 189 10.70 -0.80 18.22
CA THR A 189 11.09 -1.45 19.49
C THR A 189 11.26 -2.96 19.36
N GLU A 190 10.33 -3.62 18.65
CA GLU A 190 10.23 -5.09 18.58
C GLU A 190 10.82 -5.67 17.29
N GLY A 191 11.12 -4.83 16.29
CA GLY A 191 11.47 -5.22 14.93
C GLY A 191 10.24 -5.61 14.12
N GLY A 192 10.47 -5.94 12.83
CA GLY A 192 9.42 -6.33 11.89
C GLY A 192 9.17 -5.29 10.82
N ILE A 193 8.05 -5.44 10.12
CA ILE A 193 7.67 -4.61 8.98
C ILE A 193 6.55 -3.65 9.40
N TYR A 194 6.78 -2.35 9.23
CA TYR A 194 5.75 -1.33 9.28
C TYR A 194 5.36 -0.95 7.86
N HIS A 195 4.11 -1.25 7.49
CA HIS A 195 3.54 -0.97 6.18
C HIS A 195 2.33 -0.06 6.33
N ILE A 196 2.47 1.22 6.00
CA ILE A 196 1.36 2.16 5.89
C ILE A 196 0.88 2.25 4.44
N TRP A 197 -0.44 2.23 4.24
CA TRP A 197 -1.04 2.29 2.92
C TRP A 197 -2.33 3.08 2.90
N GLY A 198 -2.79 3.46 1.73
CA GLY A 198 -4.04 4.18 1.55
C GLY A 198 -4.28 4.61 0.11
N HIS A 199 -5.27 5.46 -0.06
CA HIS A 199 -5.65 6.06 -1.34
C HIS A 199 -5.54 7.58 -1.25
N SER A 200 -4.85 8.20 -2.19
CA SER A 200 -4.66 9.66 -2.18
C SER A 200 -5.97 10.44 -2.33
N TRP A 201 -6.93 9.87 -3.05
CA TRP A 201 -8.26 10.45 -3.20
C TRP A 201 -9.07 10.42 -1.89
N GLU A 202 -8.97 9.35 -1.07
CA GLU A 202 -9.60 9.31 0.27
C GLU A 202 -8.98 10.38 1.20
N ILE A 203 -7.66 10.59 1.10
CA ILE A 203 -6.95 11.62 1.87
C ILE A 203 -7.48 13.00 1.52
N ASP A 204 -7.72 13.26 0.22
CA ASP A 204 -8.26 14.53 -0.24
C ASP A 204 -9.71 14.73 0.19
N GLU A 205 -10.56 13.72 -0.02
CA GLU A 205 -11.98 13.73 0.37
C GLU A 205 -12.16 13.98 1.87
N HIS A 206 -11.39 13.27 2.70
CA HIS A 206 -11.47 13.40 4.16
C HIS A 206 -10.61 14.53 4.73
N LYS A 207 -9.91 15.30 3.88
CA LYS A 207 -9.01 16.40 4.27
C LYS A 207 -7.91 15.96 5.24
N TYR A 208 -7.35 14.78 5.02
CA TYR A 208 -6.34 14.19 5.91
C TYR A 208 -4.90 14.61 5.60
N TRP A 209 -4.66 15.48 4.63
CA TRP A 209 -3.29 15.86 4.22
C TRP A 209 -2.40 16.32 5.36
N GLN A 210 -2.87 17.21 6.24
CA GLN A 210 -2.09 17.68 7.39
C GLN A 210 -1.81 16.57 8.41
N ARG A 211 -2.78 15.67 8.61
CA ARG A 211 -2.61 14.51 9.50
C ARG A 211 -1.58 13.54 8.94
N LEU A 212 -1.62 13.29 7.63
CA LEU A 212 -0.67 12.42 6.94
C LEU A 212 0.74 13.00 7.01
N GLU A 213 0.90 14.31 6.75
CA GLU A 213 2.18 15.00 6.91
C GLU A 213 2.72 14.87 8.33
N GLY A 214 1.86 15.00 9.34
CA GLY A 214 2.23 14.78 10.74
C GLY A 214 2.65 13.34 11.06
N VAL A 215 2.14 12.35 10.31
CA VAL A 215 2.62 10.96 10.39
C VAL A 215 3.95 10.82 9.66
N PHE A 216 4.08 11.33 8.44
CA PHE A 216 5.31 11.24 7.66
C PHE A 216 6.51 11.87 8.41
N ARG A 217 6.32 13.07 8.98
CA ARG A 217 7.33 13.71 9.84
C ARG A 217 7.73 12.84 11.04
N TYR A 218 6.79 12.08 11.60
CA TYR A 218 7.04 11.23 12.77
C TYR A 218 7.82 9.96 12.41
N ILE A 219 7.51 9.36 11.25
CA ILE A 219 8.07 8.06 10.85
C ILE A 219 9.34 8.18 10.00
N SER A 220 9.64 9.38 9.47
CA SER A 220 10.80 9.61 8.60
C SER A 220 12.11 9.75 9.39
N ALA A 221 13.24 9.56 8.71
CA ALA A 221 14.60 9.81 9.19
C ALA A 221 14.96 9.13 10.54
N ASN A 222 14.32 8.00 10.87
CA ASN A 222 14.66 7.25 12.07
C ASN A 222 15.87 6.34 11.80
N PRO A 223 17.02 6.52 12.49
CA PRO A 223 18.25 5.77 12.21
C PRO A 223 18.17 4.27 12.53
N LYS A 224 17.12 3.81 13.21
CA LYS A 224 16.87 2.40 13.53
C LYS A 224 16.01 1.69 12.48
N VAL A 225 15.57 2.39 11.43
CA VAL A 225 14.61 1.91 10.46
C VAL A 225 15.24 1.86 9.07
N THR A 226 15.05 0.75 8.37
CA THR A 226 15.38 0.61 6.95
C THR A 226 14.15 0.93 6.12
N TYR A 227 14.26 1.92 5.25
CA TYR A 227 13.18 2.36 4.36
C TYR A 227 13.29 1.65 3.02
N VAL A 228 12.22 0.97 2.60
CA VAL A 228 12.20 0.12 1.40
C VAL A 228 10.93 0.33 0.59
N THR A 229 10.93 -0.06 -0.68
CA THR A 229 9.71 -0.23 -1.49
C THR A 229 9.08 -1.59 -1.20
N ASN A 230 7.86 -1.86 -1.73
CA ASN A 230 7.23 -3.17 -1.55
C ASN A 230 8.03 -4.29 -2.24
N GLY A 231 8.62 -4.02 -3.41
CA GLY A 231 9.46 -5.01 -4.10
C GLY A 231 10.74 -5.36 -3.34
N GLU A 232 11.30 -4.41 -2.59
CA GLU A 232 12.47 -4.63 -1.74
C GLU A 232 12.15 -5.44 -0.46
N LEU A 233 10.86 -5.57 -0.06
CA LEU A 233 10.46 -6.33 1.14
C LEU A 233 10.83 -7.82 1.10
N GLN A 234 10.97 -8.40 -0.08
CA GLN A 234 11.37 -9.81 -0.23
C GLN A 234 12.69 -10.13 0.48
N ALA A 235 13.60 -9.17 0.60
CA ALA A 235 14.86 -9.34 1.31
C ALA A 235 14.70 -9.42 2.85
N TYR A 236 13.48 -9.15 3.36
CA TYR A 236 13.16 -9.09 4.80
C TYR A 236 12.04 -10.05 5.21
N SER A 237 11.65 -10.97 4.31
CA SER A 237 10.58 -11.98 4.50
C SER A 237 11.11 -13.26 5.11
#